data_7a2c4fd747eace0b0f279c089ba173ab
#
_entry.id   7a2c4fd747eace0b0f279c089ba173ab
#
_cell.length_a   1.000
_cell.length_b   1.000
_cell.length_c   1.000
_cell.angle_alpha   90.00
_cell.angle_beta   90.00
_cell.angle_gamma   90.00
#
_symmetry.space_group_name_H-M   'P 1'
#
loop_
_entity.id
_entity.type
_entity.pdbx_description
1 polymer ?
#
loop_
_entity_poly.entity_id
_entity_poly.type
_entity_poly.pdbx_seq_one_letter_code
_entity_poly.pdbx_strand_id
1 'polypeptide(L)'
;RVGIILGTGLGGLVKEIDMVDSIDYKDIPHFPVSTVQGHSGRLIVGRIGGVAVIAMQGRFHFYEGYAMSQVTFPARVMKLLGIETLFVSNASGGLNPGFKVGDVMVITDHINMFGTNPLIGPNMDEFGPRFPDMSEVYSKRLTRRALEIGQAEGLNLKTGVYVGTTGPT
;
A
#
# COMPACT_ATOMS: atom_id res chain seq x y z
N ARG A 1 -2.81 5.03 14.54
CA ARG A 1 -3.54 5.30 13.29
C ARG A 1 -3.00 4.40 12.18
N VAL A 2 -3.89 3.94 11.28
CA VAL A 2 -3.54 3.02 10.20
C VAL A 2 -3.78 3.70 8.85
N GLY A 3 -2.76 3.67 7.99
CA GLY A 3 -2.88 4.00 6.57
C GLY A 3 -3.19 2.74 5.77
N ILE A 4 -4.10 2.83 4.80
CA ILE A 4 -4.48 1.71 3.94
C ILE A 4 -4.37 2.13 2.48
N ILE A 5 -3.61 1.38 1.70
CA ILE A 5 -3.55 1.55 0.24
C ILE A 5 -4.20 0.32 -0.39
N LEU A 6 -5.39 0.51 -0.93
CA LEU A 6 -6.19 -0.58 -1.51
C LEU A 6 -5.70 -0.90 -2.92
N GLY A 7 -5.48 -2.19 -3.17
CA GLY A 7 -5.19 -2.71 -4.49
C GLY A 7 -6.44 -2.99 -5.31
N THR A 8 -6.23 -3.34 -6.57
CA THR A 8 -7.28 -3.77 -7.50
C THR A 8 -8.08 -4.94 -6.92
N GLY A 9 -9.40 -4.86 -7.00
CA GLY A 9 -10.31 -5.89 -6.46
C GLY A 9 -10.67 -5.74 -4.98
N LEU A 10 -9.96 -4.91 -4.21
CA LEU A 10 -10.20 -4.73 -2.77
C LEU A 10 -11.00 -3.47 -2.42
N GLY A 11 -11.56 -2.79 -3.42
CA GLY A 11 -12.41 -1.60 -3.23
C GLY A 11 -13.65 -1.84 -2.35
N GLY A 12 -14.05 -3.10 -2.17
CA GLY A 12 -15.15 -3.48 -1.26
C GLY A 12 -14.89 -3.13 0.21
N LEU A 13 -13.62 -3.09 0.64
CA LEU A 13 -13.25 -2.72 2.01
C LEU A 13 -13.69 -1.29 2.38
N VAL A 14 -13.86 -0.42 1.39
CA VAL A 14 -14.37 0.94 1.62
C VAL A 14 -15.75 0.94 2.27
N LYS A 15 -16.57 -0.09 2.02
CA LYS A 15 -17.91 -0.23 2.61
C LYS A 15 -17.87 -0.55 4.11
N GLU A 16 -16.74 -1.07 4.58
CA GLU A 16 -16.52 -1.39 6.00
C GLU A 16 -15.95 -0.20 6.78
N ILE A 17 -15.68 0.92 6.11
CA ILE A 17 -15.18 2.14 6.76
C ILE A 17 -16.39 2.98 7.20
N ASP A 18 -16.50 3.19 8.50
CA ASP A 18 -17.34 4.26 9.07
C ASP A 18 -16.72 5.60 8.68
N MET A 19 -17.09 6.09 7.50
CA MET A 19 -16.49 7.26 6.88
C MET A 19 -16.88 8.52 7.64
N VAL A 20 -15.86 9.28 8.04
CA VAL A 20 -16.02 10.61 8.65
C VAL A 20 -15.96 11.68 7.57
N ASP A 21 -15.00 11.55 6.64
CA ASP A 21 -14.80 12.51 5.55
C ASP A 21 -14.06 11.87 4.39
N SER A 22 -14.12 12.51 3.22
CA SER A 22 -13.32 12.11 2.05
C SER A 22 -13.00 13.30 1.16
N ILE A 23 -11.86 13.26 0.50
CA ILE A 23 -11.41 14.28 -0.44
C ILE A 23 -10.94 13.61 -1.73
N ASP A 24 -11.42 14.08 -2.88
CA ASP A 24 -10.99 13.60 -4.18
C ASP A 24 -9.52 13.97 -4.42
N TYR A 25 -8.73 13.08 -5.03
CA TYR A 25 -7.30 13.34 -5.28
C TYR A 25 -7.04 14.62 -6.07
N LYS A 26 -7.91 14.96 -7.01
CA LYS A 26 -7.85 16.20 -7.81
C LYS A 26 -7.90 17.48 -6.97
N ASP A 27 -8.51 17.40 -5.78
CA ASP A 27 -8.70 18.52 -4.87
C ASP A 27 -7.59 18.60 -3.80
N ILE A 28 -6.66 17.62 -3.81
CA ILE A 28 -5.48 17.63 -2.95
C ILE A 28 -4.29 18.20 -3.73
N PRO A 29 -3.67 19.29 -3.29
CA PRO A 29 -2.52 19.85 -3.97
C PRO A 29 -1.41 18.83 -4.19
N HIS A 30 -0.85 18.80 -5.41
CA HIS A 30 0.26 17.93 -5.81
C HIS A 30 -0.02 16.42 -5.82
N PHE A 31 -1.25 15.97 -5.48
CA PHE A 31 -1.60 14.57 -5.65
C PHE A 31 -1.65 14.21 -7.14
N PRO A 32 -1.13 13.04 -7.52
CA PRO A 32 -1.39 12.52 -8.87
C PRO A 32 -2.88 12.28 -9.07
N VAL A 33 -3.32 12.30 -10.32
CA VAL A 33 -4.71 11.97 -10.69
C VAL A 33 -4.67 10.67 -11.47
N SER A 34 -5.52 9.69 -11.12
CA SER A 34 -5.57 8.42 -11.84
C SER A 34 -5.89 8.66 -13.33
N THR A 35 -5.10 8.08 -14.22
CA THR A 35 -5.31 8.15 -15.68
C THR A 35 -6.27 7.04 -16.15
N VAL A 36 -6.64 6.11 -15.29
CA VAL A 36 -7.54 5.01 -15.60
C VAL A 36 -9.00 5.50 -15.58
N GLN A 37 -9.68 5.42 -16.72
CA GLN A 37 -11.10 5.82 -16.86
C GLN A 37 -11.98 5.11 -15.83
N GLY A 38 -12.81 5.89 -15.12
CA GLY A 38 -13.81 5.38 -14.18
C GLY A 38 -13.34 5.27 -12.72
N HIS A 39 -12.11 5.65 -12.40
CA HIS A 39 -11.61 5.68 -11.03
C HIS A 39 -11.36 7.13 -10.57
N SER A 40 -12.41 7.77 -10.06
CA SER A 40 -12.23 8.94 -9.21
C SER A 40 -11.60 8.48 -7.90
N GLY A 41 -10.27 8.58 -7.83
CA GLY A 41 -9.54 8.25 -6.62
C GLY A 41 -9.83 9.28 -5.52
N ARG A 42 -9.94 8.81 -4.28
CA ARG A 42 -10.12 9.68 -3.11
C ARG A 42 -9.39 9.17 -1.89
N LEU A 43 -9.04 10.09 -1.04
CA LEU A 43 -8.55 9.82 0.30
C LEU A 43 -9.74 9.82 1.27
N ILE A 44 -9.89 8.76 2.04
CA ILE A 44 -10.98 8.57 2.98
C ILE A 44 -10.41 8.61 4.39
N VAL A 45 -11.06 9.37 5.27
CA VAL A 45 -10.79 9.38 6.71
C VAL A 45 -11.99 8.75 7.42
N GLY A 46 -11.73 7.80 8.30
CA GLY A 46 -12.82 7.09 8.98
C GLY A 46 -12.31 6.12 10.04
N ARG A 47 -13.15 5.11 10.33
CA ARG A 47 -12.83 4.05 11.29
C ARG A 47 -13.20 2.68 10.73
N ILE A 48 -12.39 1.68 11.07
CA ILE A 48 -12.73 0.25 10.88
C ILE A 48 -12.62 -0.41 12.24
N GLY A 49 -13.71 -1.01 12.73
CA GLY A 49 -13.73 -1.65 14.05
C GLY A 49 -13.29 -0.71 15.18
N GLY A 50 -13.63 0.58 15.11
CA GLY A 50 -13.22 1.61 16.05
C GLY A 50 -11.82 2.17 15.88
N VAL A 51 -10.97 1.58 15.03
CA VAL A 51 -9.60 2.04 14.74
C VAL A 51 -9.63 3.16 13.70
N ALA A 52 -8.97 4.28 13.98
CA ALA A 52 -8.85 5.39 13.03
C ALA A 52 -7.99 5.00 11.83
N VAL A 53 -8.55 5.19 10.63
CA VAL A 53 -7.90 4.85 9.36
C VAL A 53 -7.87 6.04 8.40
N ILE A 54 -6.82 6.08 7.57
CA ILE A 54 -6.75 6.90 6.38
C ILE A 54 -6.58 5.92 5.20
N ALA A 55 -7.55 5.86 4.30
CA ALA A 55 -7.56 4.89 3.22
C ALA A 55 -7.52 5.57 1.86
N MET A 56 -6.66 5.07 0.99
CA MET A 56 -6.65 5.42 -0.43
C MET A 56 -7.60 4.50 -1.19
N GLN A 57 -8.68 5.04 -1.71
CA GLN A 57 -9.52 4.37 -2.70
C GLN A 57 -8.97 4.66 -4.10
N GLY A 58 -8.27 3.69 -4.66
CA GLY A 58 -7.44 3.86 -5.84
C GLY A 58 -6.01 4.27 -5.49
N ARG A 59 -5.09 4.01 -6.40
CA ARG A 59 -3.67 4.32 -6.24
C ARG A 59 -3.06 4.68 -7.59
N PHE A 60 -1.81 5.14 -7.56
CA PHE A 60 -1.03 5.52 -8.73
C PHE A 60 0.01 4.44 -9.00
N HIS A 61 0.26 4.16 -10.27
CA HIS A 61 1.24 3.16 -10.68
C HIS A 61 2.38 3.81 -11.45
N PHE A 62 3.57 3.27 -11.29
CA PHE A 62 4.75 3.76 -11.98
C PHE A 62 4.61 3.67 -13.52
N TYR A 63 3.95 2.61 -14.01
CA TYR A 63 3.70 2.44 -15.45
C TYR A 63 2.73 3.47 -16.05
N GLU A 64 2.02 4.24 -15.25
CA GLU A 64 1.18 5.35 -15.73
C GLU A 64 2.02 6.57 -16.15
N GLY A 65 3.35 6.51 -16.01
CA GLY A 65 4.27 7.58 -16.39
C GLY A 65 4.62 8.56 -15.26
N TYR A 66 4.13 8.31 -14.04
CA TYR A 66 4.47 9.12 -12.87
C TYR A 66 5.91 8.87 -12.41
N ALA A 67 6.61 9.92 -11.99
CA ALA A 67 7.88 9.79 -11.30
C ALA A 67 7.71 9.01 -9.98
N MET A 68 8.73 8.29 -9.55
CA MET A 68 8.68 7.49 -8.31
C MET A 68 8.34 8.36 -7.08
N SER A 69 8.81 9.61 -7.05
CA SER A 69 8.47 10.60 -6.01
C SER A 69 6.97 10.92 -5.96
N GLN A 70 6.30 10.97 -7.11
CA GLN A 70 4.85 11.20 -7.20
C GLN A 70 4.07 9.97 -6.75
N VAL A 71 4.49 8.77 -7.16
CA VAL A 71 3.83 7.51 -6.75
C VAL A 71 3.88 7.32 -5.24
N THR A 72 4.98 7.71 -4.60
CA THR A 72 5.17 7.56 -3.14
C THR A 72 4.72 8.75 -2.31
N PHE A 73 4.37 9.87 -2.95
CA PHE A 73 3.93 11.10 -2.27
C PHE A 73 2.75 10.86 -1.31
N PRO A 74 1.70 10.09 -1.67
CA PRO A 74 0.59 9.82 -0.75
C PRO A 74 1.02 9.14 0.56
N ALA A 75 1.99 8.23 0.51
CA ALA A 75 2.49 7.56 1.71
C ALA A 75 3.16 8.57 2.67
N ARG A 76 3.89 9.55 2.13
CA ARG A 76 4.50 10.64 2.92
C ARG A 76 3.44 11.56 3.52
N VAL A 77 2.39 11.90 2.74
CA VAL A 77 1.25 12.67 3.26
C VAL A 77 0.57 11.93 4.41
N MET A 78 0.30 10.64 4.27
CA MET A 78 -0.25 9.82 5.35
C MET A 78 0.66 9.84 6.60
N LYS A 79 1.99 9.79 6.42
CA LYS A 79 2.94 9.88 7.54
C LYS A 79 2.79 11.20 8.28
N LEU A 80 2.69 12.33 7.58
CA LEU A 80 2.47 13.66 8.18
C LEU A 80 1.09 13.76 8.87
N LEU A 81 0.09 13.04 8.38
CA LEU A 81 -1.22 12.91 9.03
C LEU A 81 -1.18 11.98 10.26
N GLY A 82 -0.02 11.45 10.61
CA GLY A 82 0.22 10.72 11.86
C GLY A 82 -0.13 9.24 11.79
N ILE A 83 -0.07 8.59 10.60
CA ILE A 83 -0.14 7.13 10.56
C ILE A 83 1.12 6.51 11.17
N GLU A 84 0.94 5.38 11.85
CA GLU A 84 1.98 4.60 12.52
C GLU A 84 2.17 3.24 11.86
N THR A 85 1.13 2.77 11.18
CA THR A 85 1.12 1.50 10.44
C THR A 85 0.58 1.74 9.05
N LEU A 86 1.29 1.29 8.03
CA LEU A 86 0.83 1.29 6.65
C LEU A 86 0.48 -0.13 6.22
N PHE A 87 -0.74 -0.34 5.75
CA PHE A 87 -1.22 -1.57 5.16
C PHE A 87 -1.37 -1.38 3.65
N VAL A 88 -0.66 -2.20 2.88
CA VAL A 88 -0.66 -2.11 1.41
C VAL A 88 -1.09 -3.43 0.82
N SER A 89 -1.99 -3.39 -0.15
CA SER A 89 -2.42 -4.58 -0.87
C SER A 89 -2.35 -4.38 -2.38
N ASN A 90 -2.07 -5.44 -3.12
CA ASN A 90 -2.04 -5.44 -4.58
C ASN A 90 -2.34 -6.82 -5.16
N ALA A 91 -2.84 -6.85 -6.38
CA ALA A 91 -2.86 -8.08 -7.18
C ALA A 91 -1.47 -8.31 -7.80
N SER A 92 -1.06 -9.58 -7.94
CA SER A 92 0.23 -9.97 -8.49
C SER A 92 0.16 -11.34 -9.13
N GLY A 93 1.02 -11.62 -10.10
CA GLY A 93 1.25 -12.97 -10.62
C GLY A 93 1.97 -13.85 -9.61
N GLY A 94 1.56 -15.09 -9.45
CA GLY A 94 2.23 -16.06 -8.60
C GLY A 94 3.33 -16.80 -9.38
N LEU A 95 4.58 -16.70 -8.94
CA LEU A 95 5.72 -17.46 -9.50
C LEU A 95 5.93 -18.81 -8.80
N ASN A 96 5.47 -18.93 -7.55
CA ASN A 96 5.55 -20.19 -6.82
C ASN A 96 4.53 -21.18 -7.35
N PRO A 97 4.95 -22.37 -7.84
CA PRO A 97 4.03 -23.36 -8.41
C PRO A 97 3.01 -23.92 -7.40
N GLY A 98 3.23 -23.72 -6.12
CA GLY A 98 2.29 -24.09 -5.05
C GLY A 98 1.19 -23.04 -4.82
N PHE A 99 1.24 -21.88 -5.50
CA PHE A 99 0.22 -20.85 -5.38
C PHE A 99 -0.88 -21.05 -6.42
N LYS A 100 -2.10 -20.67 -6.03
CA LYS A 100 -3.30 -20.74 -6.88
C LYS A 100 -3.93 -19.36 -7.01
N VAL A 101 -4.69 -19.15 -8.06
CA VAL A 101 -5.51 -17.95 -8.24
C VAL A 101 -6.45 -17.81 -7.03
N GLY A 102 -6.44 -16.64 -6.43
CA GLY A 102 -7.22 -16.34 -5.21
C GLY A 102 -6.45 -16.54 -3.90
N ASP A 103 -5.24 -17.12 -3.92
CA ASP A 103 -4.40 -17.15 -2.71
C ASP A 103 -4.05 -15.73 -2.26
N VAL A 104 -4.04 -15.54 -0.95
CA VAL A 104 -3.57 -14.30 -0.31
C VAL A 104 -2.21 -14.56 0.30
N MET A 105 -1.22 -13.76 -0.10
CA MET A 105 0.15 -13.85 0.39
C MET A 105 0.51 -12.66 1.26
N VAL A 106 0.97 -12.93 2.47
CA VAL A 106 1.60 -11.93 3.34
C VAL A 106 3.04 -11.75 2.90
N ILE A 107 3.39 -10.55 2.44
CA ILE A 107 4.74 -10.22 1.98
C ILE A 107 5.67 -10.15 3.19
N THR A 108 6.77 -10.91 3.15
CA THR A 108 7.78 -10.93 4.22
C THR A 108 9.03 -10.16 3.85
N ASP A 109 9.28 -9.97 2.55
CA ASP A 109 10.37 -9.17 2.00
C ASP A 109 10.07 -8.81 0.55
N HIS A 110 10.87 -7.93 -0.06
CA HIS A 110 10.74 -7.60 -1.47
C HIS A 110 12.07 -7.43 -2.20
N ILE A 111 12.03 -7.62 -3.51
CA ILE A 111 13.14 -7.35 -4.43
C ILE A 111 12.70 -6.23 -5.36
N ASN A 112 13.44 -5.13 -5.37
CA ASN A 112 13.17 -4.01 -6.26
C ASN A 112 13.90 -4.18 -7.60
N MET A 113 13.15 -4.48 -8.65
CA MET A 113 13.64 -4.56 -10.03
C MET A 113 13.15 -3.40 -10.91
N PHE A 114 12.72 -2.29 -10.32
CA PHE A 114 12.29 -1.10 -11.07
C PHE A 114 13.45 -0.34 -11.75
N GLY A 115 14.70 -0.57 -11.33
CA GLY A 115 15.83 0.26 -11.74
C GLY A 115 15.84 1.67 -11.14
N THR A 116 14.90 1.97 -10.25
CA THR A 116 14.77 3.24 -9.52
C THR A 116 14.16 3.00 -8.14
N ASN A 117 14.23 4.00 -7.27
CA ASN A 117 13.57 3.97 -5.96
C ASN A 117 13.28 5.40 -5.47
N PRO A 118 12.37 5.58 -4.51
CA PRO A 118 11.96 6.90 -4.03
C PRO A 118 12.99 7.63 -3.15
N LEU A 119 14.11 6.99 -2.83
CA LEU A 119 15.19 7.58 -2.02
C LEU A 119 16.27 8.24 -2.87
N ILE A 120 16.17 8.16 -4.21
CA ILE A 120 17.07 8.87 -5.12
C ILE A 120 16.76 10.37 -5.03
N GLY A 121 17.83 11.18 -4.86
CA GLY A 121 17.74 12.62 -4.71
C GLY A 121 18.09 13.10 -3.31
N PRO A 122 17.83 14.36 -2.96
CA PRO A 122 18.06 14.92 -1.62
C PRO A 122 17.25 14.19 -0.56
N ASN A 123 17.86 13.96 0.61
CA ASN A 123 17.13 13.38 1.74
C ASN A 123 16.12 14.41 2.30
N MET A 124 15.01 13.91 2.82
CA MET A 124 14.04 14.67 3.62
C MET A 124 14.11 14.13 5.05
N ASP A 125 14.91 14.79 5.88
CA ASP A 125 15.28 14.31 7.23
C ASP A 125 14.07 14.12 8.15
N GLU A 126 12.97 14.84 7.90
CA GLU A 126 11.71 14.68 8.62
C GLU A 126 11.06 13.30 8.43
N PHE A 127 11.40 12.57 7.36
CA PHE A 127 10.90 11.21 7.12
C PHE A 127 11.87 10.12 7.56
N GLY A 128 13.12 10.48 7.88
CA GLY A 128 14.09 9.53 8.39
C GLY A 128 15.49 9.69 7.80
N PRO A 129 16.42 8.79 8.19
CA PRO A 129 17.82 8.87 7.78
C PRO A 129 17.98 8.61 6.28
N ARG A 130 19.07 9.14 5.70
CA ARG A 130 19.46 8.92 4.30
C ARG A 130 19.53 7.44 3.91
N PHE A 131 20.00 6.61 4.83
CA PHE A 131 20.13 5.16 4.68
C PHE A 131 19.28 4.47 5.73
N PRO A 132 17.98 4.21 5.45
CA PRO A 132 17.13 3.50 6.39
C PRO A 132 17.58 2.05 6.54
N ASP A 133 17.42 1.51 7.76
CA ASP A 133 17.62 0.09 7.99
C ASP A 133 16.51 -0.72 7.30
N MET A 134 16.92 -1.62 6.40
CA MET A 134 16.04 -2.49 5.64
C MET A 134 15.99 -3.93 6.17
N SER A 135 16.52 -4.18 7.37
CA SER A 135 16.53 -5.52 7.98
C SER A 135 15.14 -6.03 8.37
N GLU A 136 14.20 -5.11 8.65
CA GLU A 136 12.81 -5.41 8.96
C GLU A 136 11.87 -4.44 8.24
N VAL A 137 11.81 -4.54 6.91
CA VAL A 137 10.93 -3.70 6.09
C VAL A 137 9.46 -3.97 6.37
N TYR A 138 9.12 -5.23 6.57
CA TYR A 138 7.80 -5.70 6.97
C TYR A 138 7.82 -6.11 8.44
N SER A 139 6.96 -5.49 9.24
CA SER A 139 6.93 -5.76 10.68
C SER A 139 6.66 -7.23 10.98
N LYS A 140 7.64 -7.92 11.56
CA LYS A 140 7.51 -9.33 11.97
C LYS A 140 6.37 -9.54 12.96
N ARG A 141 6.12 -8.57 13.83
CA ARG A 141 4.99 -8.59 14.77
C ARG A 141 3.65 -8.57 14.05
N LEU A 142 3.47 -7.65 13.07
CA LEU A 142 2.22 -7.54 12.30
C LEU A 142 2.04 -8.73 11.35
N THR A 143 3.11 -9.22 10.72
CA THR A 143 3.10 -10.43 9.90
C THR A 143 2.60 -11.64 10.70
N ARG A 144 3.17 -11.87 11.90
CA ARG A 144 2.72 -12.96 12.78
C ARG A 144 1.26 -12.81 13.13
N ARG A 145 0.82 -11.60 13.51
CA ARG A 145 -0.57 -11.33 13.86
C ARG A 145 -1.52 -11.58 12.70
N ALA A 146 -1.14 -11.21 11.48
CA ALA A 146 -1.95 -11.48 10.28
C ALA A 146 -2.12 -12.99 10.05
N LEU A 147 -1.05 -13.76 10.20
CA LEU A 147 -1.10 -15.23 10.06
C LEU A 147 -1.95 -15.89 11.14
N GLU A 148 -1.85 -15.44 12.40
CA GLU A 148 -2.69 -15.93 13.50
C GLU A 148 -4.18 -15.65 13.23
N ILE A 149 -4.52 -14.45 12.78
CA ILE A 149 -5.90 -14.10 12.41
C ILE A 149 -6.36 -14.96 11.23
N GLY A 150 -5.53 -15.09 10.19
CA GLY A 150 -5.84 -15.91 9.04
C GLY A 150 -6.15 -17.36 9.44
N GLN A 151 -5.35 -17.94 10.33
CA GLN A 151 -5.59 -19.28 10.85
C GLN A 151 -6.91 -19.36 11.64
N ALA A 152 -7.19 -18.39 12.49
CA ALA A 152 -8.43 -18.35 13.29
C ALA A 152 -9.69 -18.24 12.41
N GLU A 153 -9.58 -17.51 11.29
CA GLU A 153 -10.67 -17.32 10.32
C GLU A 153 -10.71 -18.42 9.23
N GLY A 154 -9.88 -19.44 9.35
CA GLY A 154 -9.82 -20.53 8.37
C GLY A 154 -9.23 -20.14 7.02
N LEU A 155 -8.51 -19.03 6.93
CA LEU A 155 -7.85 -18.55 5.72
C LEU A 155 -6.47 -19.20 5.59
N ASN A 156 -6.20 -19.80 4.42
CA ASN A 156 -4.89 -20.38 4.12
C ASN A 156 -3.95 -19.31 3.57
N LEU A 157 -3.52 -18.39 4.43
CA LEU A 157 -2.58 -17.35 4.05
C LEU A 157 -1.21 -17.93 3.69
N LYS A 158 -0.65 -17.47 2.60
CA LYS A 158 0.71 -17.79 2.16
C LYS A 158 1.68 -16.72 2.69
N THR A 159 2.97 -17.02 2.63
CA THR A 159 4.04 -16.05 2.85
C THR A 159 5.02 -16.09 1.69
N GLY A 160 5.68 -15.00 1.41
CA GLY A 160 6.66 -14.97 0.34
C GLY A 160 7.33 -13.62 0.14
N VAL A 161 8.29 -13.63 -0.78
CA VAL A 161 9.02 -12.45 -1.23
C VAL A 161 8.34 -11.88 -2.47
N TYR A 162 8.11 -10.58 -2.47
CA TYR A 162 7.51 -9.87 -3.60
C TYR A 162 8.58 -9.30 -4.52
N VAL A 163 8.44 -9.50 -5.83
CA VAL A 163 9.32 -8.87 -6.82
C VAL A 163 8.57 -7.77 -7.53
N GLY A 164 9.05 -6.54 -7.40
CA GLY A 164 8.49 -5.38 -8.08
C GLY A 164 9.21 -5.11 -9.41
N THR A 165 8.45 -5.02 -10.50
CA THR A 165 8.92 -4.65 -11.83
C THR A 165 8.18 -3.41 -12.33
N THR A 166 8.67 -2.81 -13.42
CA THR A 166 8.08 -1.58 -13.96
C THR A 166 6.66 -1.79 -14.52
N GLY A 167 6.29 -3.01 -14.94
CA GLY A 167 5.06 -3.21 -15.70
C GLY A 167 4.95 -2.34 -16.96
N PRO A 168 3.87 -2.39 -17.71
CA PRO A 168 2.79 -3.39 -17.74
C PRO A 168 3.20 -4.62 -18.57
N THR A 169 3.65 -5.68 -17.95
CA THR A 169 4.07 -6.94 -18.61
C THR A 169 3.39 -8.12 -17.95
#